data_56b89311f3ab67960814a31e7e3290ac
#
_entry.id   56b89311f3ab67960814a31e7e3290ac
#
_cell.length_a   1.000
_cell.length_b   1.000
_cell.length_c   1.000
_cell.angle_alpha   90.00
_cell.angle_beta   90.00
_cell.angle_gamma   90.00
#
_symmetry.space_group_name_H-M   'P 1'
#
loop_
_entity.id
_entity.type
_entity.pdbx_description
1 polymer ?
#
loop_
_entity_poly.entity_id
_entity_poly.type
_entity_poly.pdbx_seq_one_letter_code
_entity_poly.pdbx_strand_id
1 'polypeptide(L)'
;WGGGIMKAEAAAATAKLLQISLKMKKTTMKDIMEFRNSIEIKMTELAAKRATDEQIEIISGHLEKMKNEEYKLDTFAEFDYNFHKSIADASGNSVFSLMMETMRPMLYNHIIYTLNPTFNPEHSNHYHEKILQTIRDRNPEEAVEAMRLHLAGTERIIEELEGVNVTI
;
A
#
# COMPACT_ATOMS: atom_id res chain seq x y z
N TRP A 1 13.49 -23.80 -12.77
CA TRP A 1 13.64 -23.58 -11.30
C TRP A 1 14.59 -22.42 -10.98
N GLY A 2 15.63 -22.07 -11.79
CA GLY A 2 16.56 -20.97 -11.55
C GLY A 2 16.02 -19.54 -11.80
N GLY A 3 15.04 -19.36 -12.68
CA GLY A 3 14.58 -18.05 -13.10
C GLY A 3 13.79 -17.27 -12.01
N GLY A 4 13.11 -17.95 -11.10
CA GLY A 4 12.36 -17.32 -10.01
C GLY A 4 13.27 -16.76 -8.92
N ILE A 5 14.32 -17.53 -8.55
CA ILE A 5 15.32 -17.12 -7.54
C ILE A 5 16.11 -15.90 -8.02
N MET A 6 16.60 -15.92 -9.26
CA MET A 6 17.33 -14.77 -9.86
C MET A 6 16.48 -13.50 -9.94
N LYS A 7 15.18 -13.62 -10.22
CA LYS A 7 14.27 -12.46 -10.23
C LYS A 7 14.07 -11.88 -8.82
N ALA A 8 13.89 -12.72 -7.82
CA ALA A 8 13.74 -12.29 -6.42
C ALA A 8 15.03 -11.62 -5.89
N GLU A 9 16.20 -12.17 -6.20
CA GLU A 9 17.49 -11.59 -5.82
C GLU A 9 17.75 -10.25 -6.52
N ALA A 10 17.41 -10.12 -7.80
CA ALA A 10 17.53 -8.86 -8.54
C ALA A 10 16.59 -7.79 -7.99
N ALA A 11 15.35 -8.14 -7.67
CA ALA A 11 14.38 -7.21 -7.06
C ALA A 11 14.85 -6.74 -5.67
N ALA A 12 15.36 -7.65 -4.84
CA ALA A 12 15.90 -7.32 -3.52
C ALA A 12 17.13 -6.40 -3.60
N ALA A 13 18.05 -6.66 -4.53
CA ALA A 13 19.22 -5.81 -4.76
C ALA A 13 18.81 -4.40 -5.23
N THR A 14 17.87 -4.32 -6.16
CA THR A 14 17.33 -3.05 -6.66
C THR A 14 16.63 -2.26 -5.56
N ALA A 15 15.80 -2.92 -4.74
CA ALA A 15 15.15 -2.29 -3.59
C ALA A 15 16.15 -1.72 -2.58
N LYS A 16 17.24 -2.45 -2.30
CA LYS A 16 18.30 -1.98 -1.40
C LYS A 16 19.03 -0.75 -1.94
N LEU A 17 19.39 -0.75 -3.22
CA LEU A 17 20.05 0.40 -3.86
C LEU A 17 19.12 1.62 -3.89
N LEU A 18 17.84 1.43 -4.21
CA LEU A 18 16.85 2.50 -4.19
C LEU A 18 16.69 3.07 -2.77
N GLN A 19 16.58 2.22 -1.76
CA GLN A 19 16.47 2.65 -0.37
C GLN A 19 17.68 3.50 0.08
N ILE A 20 18.90 3.10 -0.28
CA ILE A 20 20.11 3.89 0.00
C ILE A 20 20.05 5.25 -0.72
N SER A 21 19.68 5.26 -2.00
CA SER A 21 19.59 6.48 -2.81
C SER A 21 18.58 7.48 -2.23
N LEU A 22 17.42 6.99 -1.81
CA LEU A 22 16.36 7.82 -1.24
C LEU A 22 16.74 8.37 0.14
N LYS A 23 17.43 7.57 0.98
CA LYS A 23 18.02 8.08 2.23
C LYS A 23 19.04 9.19 1.98
N MET A 24 19.93 9.03 0.98
CA MET A 24 20.89 10.06 0.60
C MET A 24 20.20 11.34 0.09
N LYS A 25 19.04 11.22 -0.56
CA LYS A 25 18.21 12.35 -1.01
C LYS A 25 17.38 12.99 0.10
N LYS A 26 17.40 12.42 1.32
CA LYS A 26 16.57 12.86 2.46
C LYS A 26 15.07 12.83 2.13
N THR A 27 14.63 11.78 1.46
CA THR A 27 13.22 11.55 1.12
C THR A 27 12.35 11.59 2.38
N THR A 28 11.29 12.37 2.34
CA THR A 28 10.36 12.61 3.43
C THR A 28 9.16 11.66 3.37
N MET A 29 8.36 11.59 4.46
CA MET A 29 7.07 10.88 4.44
C MET A 29 6.11 11.49 3.43
N LYS A 30 6.16 12.82 3.25
CA LYS A 30 5.38 13.53 2.24
C LYS A 30 5.74 13.11 0.81
N ASP A 31 7.02 12.97 0.49
CA ASP A 31 7.45 12.49 -0.84
C ASP A 31 6.90 11.08 -1.13
N ILE A 32 6.91 10.21 -0.12
CA ILE A 32 6.35 8.86 -0.24
C ILE A 32 4.83 8.94 -0.43
N MET A 33 4.14 9.85 0.25
CA MET A 33 2.71 10.03 0.11
C MET A 33 2.32 10.54 -1.28
N GLU A 34 3.06 11.51 -1.82
CA GLU A 34 2.88 12.00 -3.20
C GLU A 34 3.07 10.87 -4.24
N PHE A 35 4.07 10.02 -4.03
CA PHE A 35 4.27 8.83 -4.84
C PHE A 35 3.07 7.87 -4.74
N ARG A 36 2.60 7.54 -3.53
CA ARG A 36 1.44 6.68 -3.31
C ARG A 36 0.20 7.22 -4.00
N ASN A 37 -0.12 8.50 -3.81
CA ASN A 37 -1.24 9.16 -4.46
C ASN A 37 -1.17 9.06 -6.00
N SER A 38 0.02 9.18 -6.56
CA SER A 38 0.21 9.15 -8.02
C SER A 38 -0.01 7.77 -8.64
N ILE A 39 0.36 6.70 -7.95
CA ILE A 39 0.32 5.35 -8.53
C ILE A 39 -0.84 4.49 -8.02
N GLU A 40 -1.17 4.54 -6.71
CA GLU A 40 -2.14 3.62 -6.12
C GLU A 40 -3.57 3.90 -6.57
N ILE A 41 -3.93 5.17 -6.77
CA ILE A 41 -5.22 5.54 -7.36
C ILE A 41 -5.36 4.93 -8.77
N LYS A 42 -4.30 5.03 -9.59
CA LYS A 42 -4.34 4.47 -10.95
C LYS A 42 -4.31 2.95 -10.96
N MET A 43 -3.57 2.32 -10.04
CA MET A 43 -3.57 0.87 -9.88
C MET A 43 -4.97 0.35 -9.53
N THR A 44 -5.68 1.03 -8.61
CA THR A 44 -7.02 0.64 -8.17
C THR A 44 -8.05 0.78 -9.28
N GLU A 45 -8.00 1.89 -10.05
CA GLU A 45 -8.82 2.05 -11.25
C GLU A 45 -8.65 0.88 -12.24
N LEU A 46 -7.39 0.51 -12.50
CA LEU A 46 -7.10 -0.58 -13.43
C LEU A 46 -7.46 -1.95 -12.86
N ALA A 47 -7.28 -2.16 -11.56
CA ALA A 47 -7.72 -3.38 -10.89
C ALA A 47 -9.23 -3.57 -11.00
N ALA A 48 -10.04 -2.52 -10.79
CA ALA A 48 -11.48 -2.58 -10.97
C ALA A 48 -11.88 -2.98 -12.41
N LYS A 49 -11.09 -2.61 -13.40
CA LYS A 49 -11.34 -2.96 -14.81
C LYS A 49 -10.86 -4.36 -15.21
N ARG A 50 -9.83 -4.89 -14.55
CA ARG A 50 -9.03 -6.01 -15.09
C ARG A 50 -8.85 -7.19 -14.16
N ALA A 51 -9.05 -7.01 -12.85
CA ALA A 51 -8.82 -8.07 -11.87
C ALA A 51 -9.61 -9.33 -12.21
N THR A 52 -8.99 -10.50 -12.10
CA THR A 52 -9.71 -11.77 -12.13
C THR A 52 -10.41 -12.01 -10.79
N ASP A 53 -11.39 -12.89 -10.75
CA ASP A 53 -12.06 -13.24 -9.50
C ASP A 53 -11.07 -13.85 -8.49
N GLU A 54 -10.11 -14.64 -8.98
CA GLU A 54 -9.03 -15.19 -8.15
C GLU A 54 -8.16 -14.09 -7.53
N GLN A 55 -7.82 -13.04 -8.30
CA GLN A 55 -7.07 -11.90 -7.77
C GLN A 55 -7.87 -11.11 -6.73
N ILE A 56 -9.17 -10.97 -6.93
CA ILE A 56 -10.06 -10.32 -5.96
C ILE A 56 -10.08 -11.12 -4.64
N GLU A 57 -10.12 -12.44 -4.70
CA GLU A 57 -10.05 -13.27 -3.50
C GLU A 57 -8.70 -13.17 -2.78
N ILE A 58 -7.59 -13.00 -3.51
CA ILE A 58 -6.28 -12.73 -2.89
C ILE A 58 -6.30 -11.39 -2.13
N ILE A 59 -6.83 -10.32 -2.74
CA ILE A 59 -6.98 -9.01 -2.09
C ILE A 59 -7.86 -9.13 -0.83
N SER A 60 -8.99 -9.83 -0.95
CA SER A 60 -9.90 -10.12 0.17
C SER A 60 -9.21 -10.85 1.32
N GLY A 61 -8.39 -11.85 1.00
CA GLY A 61 -7.65 -12.62 1.99
C GLY A 61 -6.68 -11.80 2.84
N HIS A 62 -6.05 -10.77 2.26
CA HIS A 62 -5.21 -9.85 3.02
C HIS A 62 -6.03 -8.96 3.96
N LEU A 63 -7.17 -8.46 3.49
CA LEU A 63 -8.08 -7.66 4.32
C LEU A 63 -8.64 -8.49 5.50
N GLU A 64 -9.08 -9.72 5.27
CA GLU A 64 -9.57 -10.60 6.32
C GLU A 64 -8.51 -10.88 7.39
N LYS A 65 -7.25 -11.01 7.00
CA LYS A 65 -6.15 -11.17 7.95
C LYS A 65 -5.92 -9.91 8.78
N MET A 66 -5.98 -8.71 8.18
CA MET A 66 -5.92 -7.45 8.94
C MET A 66 -7.04 -7.33 9.98
N LYS A 67 -8.23 -7.87 9.68
CA LYS A 67 -9.41 -7.81 10.57
C LYS A 67 -9.39 -8.85 11.69
N ASN A 68 -8.86 -10.04 11.44
CA ASN A 68 -8.99 -11.20 12.31
C ASN A 68 -7.74 -11.52 13.14
N GLU A 69 -6.60 -10.92 12.83
CA GLU A 69 -5.37 -11.11 13.61
C GLU A 69 -5.45 -10.34 14.93
N GLU A 70 -4.98 -10.95 16.01
CA GLU A 70 -4.71 -10.24 17.26
C GLU A 70 -3.76 -9.08 16.93
N TYR A 71 -4.20 -7.86 17.14
CA TYR A 71 -3.58 -6.66 16.61
C TYR A 71 -2.11 -6.53 17.05
N LYS A 72 -1.21 -6.91 16.16
CA LYS A 72 0.23 -6.64 16.24
C LYS A 72 0.58 -5.69 15.11
N LEU A 73 1.21 -4.57 15.43
CA LEU A 73 1.56 -3.52 14.46
C LEU A 73 2.28 -4.09 13.22
N ASP A 74 3.28 -4.95 13.44
CA ASP A 74 4.06 -5.55 12.35
C ASP A 74 3.19 -6.45 11.46
N THR A 75 2.29 -7.23 12.05
CA THR A 75 1.38 -8.12 11.33
C THR A 75 0.38 -7.31 10.50
N PHE A 76 -0.19 -6.26 11.08
CA PHE A 76 -1.08 -5.36 10.36
C PHE A 76 -0.34 -4.70 9.17
N ALA A 77 0.83 -4.12 9.39
CA ALA A 77 1.62 -3.47 8.34
C ALA A 77 1.98 -4.41 7.19
N GLU A 78 2.27 -5.67 7.49
CA GLU A 78 2.56 -6.69 6.47
C GLU A 78 1.34 -6.96 5.59
N PHE A 79 0.15 -7.13 6.18
CA PHE A 79 -1.06 -7.40 5.42
C PHE A 79 -1.60 -6.16 4.71
N ASP A 80 -1.43 -4.97 5.29
CA ASP A 80 -1.75 -3.69 4.64
C ASP A 80 -0.89 -3.50 3.38
N TYR A 81 0.42 -3.67 3.50
CA TYR A 81 1.30 -3.64 2.33
C TYR A 81 0.89 -4.69 1.27
N ASN A 82 0.60 -5.92 1.69
CA ASN A 82 0.23 -6.99 0.76
C ASN A 82 -1.13 -6.75 0.10
N PHE A 83 -2.07 -6.10 0.78
CA PHE A 83 -3.34 -5.64 0.20
C PHE A 83 -3.08 -4.68 -0.97
N HIS A 84 -2.31 -3.62 -0.76
CA HIS A 84 -1.97 -2.64 -1.80
C HIS A 84 -1.13 -3.26 -2.93
N LYS A 85 -0.21 -4.17 -2.60
CA LYS A 85 0.59 -4.90 -3.60
C LYS A 85 -0.28 -5.79 -4.49
N SER A 86 -1.28 -6.48 -3.92
CA SER A 86 -2.20 -7.32 -4.68
C SER A 86 -3.08 -6.49 -5.63
N ILE A 87 -3.45 -5.27 -5.26
CA ILE A 87 -4.14 -4.34 -6.16
C ILE A 87 -3.23 -3.96 -7.34
N ALA A 88 -1.93 -3.71 -7.09
CA ALA A 88 -0.98 -3.46 -8.15
C ALA A 88 -0.87 -4.65 -9.12
N ASP A 89 -0.82 -5.88 -8.60
CA ASP A 89 -0.81 -7.10 -9.41
C ASP A 89 -2.08 -7.24 -10.24
N ALA A 90 -3.24 -6.99 -9.62
CA ALA A 90 -4.56 -7.06 -10.26
C ALA A 90 -4.78 -5.94 -11.30
N SER A 91 -4.00 -4.85 -11.26
CA SER A 91 -4.04 -3.79 -12.27
C SER A 91 -3.63 -4.28 -13.67
N GLY A 92 -2.96 -5.43 -13.76
CA GLY A 92 -2.41 -5.98 -15.01
C GLY A 92 -1.25 -5.18 -15.60
N ASN A 93 -0.68 -4.24 -14.84
CA ASN A 93 0.49 -3.47 -15.24
C ASN A 93 1.72 -3.93 -14.44
N SER A 94 2.60 -4.70 -15.09
CA SER A 94 3.80 -5.25 -14.46
C SER A 94 4.77 -4.19 -13.92
N VAL A 95 4.73 -2.96 -14.45
CA VAL A 95 5.56 -1.86 -13.93
C VAL A 95 5.06 -1.42 -12.54
N PHE A 96 3.75 -1.32 -12.34
CA PHE A 96 3.20 -1.01 -11.02
C PHE A 96 3.53 -2.10 -10.00
N SER A 97 3.35 -3.37 -10.37
CA SER A 97 3.72 -4.51 -9.54
C SER A 97 5.19 -4.45 -9.12
N LEU A 98 6.10 -4.22 -10.08
CA LEU A 98 7.53 -4.09 -9.83
C LEU A 98 7.86 -2.87 -8.96
N MET A 99 7.21 -1.73 -9.18
CA MET A 99 7.42 -0.53 -8.38
C MET A 99 7.02 -0.76 -6.91
N MET A 100 5.86 -1.36 -6.65
CA MET A 100 5.43 -1.71 -5.30
C MET A 100 6.43 -2.65 -4.63
N GLU A 101 6.91 -3.69 -5.33
CA GLU A 101 7.89 -4.63 -4.82
C GLU A 101 9.24 -3.95 -4.51
N THR A 102 9.73 -3.13 -5.41
CA THR A 102 11.00 -2.39 -5.24
C THR A 102 10.92 -1.37 -4.10
N MET A 103 9.78 -0.71 -3.95
CA MET A 103 9.52 0.28 -2.91
C MET A 103 9.08 -0.33 -1.57
N ARG A 104 8.92 -1.65 -1.48
CA ARG A 104 8.42 -2.34 -0.29
C ARG A 104 9.04 -1.86 1.03
N PRO A 105 10.37 -1.75 1.20
CA PRO A 105 10.94 -1.35 2.48
C PRO A 105 10.51 0.05 2.92
N MET A 106 10.25 0.94 1.97
CA MET A 106 9.84 2.32 2.24
C MET A 106 8.36 2.42 2.50
N LEU A 107 7.54 1.72 1.70
CA LEU A 107 6.09 1.66 1.89
C LEU A 107 5.75 1.00 3.22
N TYR A 108 6.45 -0.09 3.56
CA TYR A 108 6.30 -0.74 4.86
C TYR A 108 6.65 0.20 6.03
N ASN A 109 7.79 0.89 5.96
CA ASN A 109 8.18 1.86 6.98
C ASN A 109 7.19 3.03 7.06
N HIS A 110 6.62 3.46 5.93
CA HIS A 110 5.58 4.49 5.89
C HIS A 110 4.31 4.02 6.61
N ILE A 111 3.89 2.77 6.37
CA ILE A 111 2.75 2.17 7.07
C ILE A 111 3.03 2.11 8.58
N ILE A 112 4.18 1.55 9.00
CA ILE A 112 4.58 1.50 10.42
C ILE A 112 4.56 2.90 11.06
N TYR A 113 5.02 3.93 10.35
CA TYR A 113 5.01 5.30 10.86
C TYR A 113 3.59 5.81 11.16
N THR A 114 2.61 5.43 10.36
CA THR A 114 1.20 5.80 10.57
C THR A 114 0.48 4.98 11.65
N LEU A 115 1.02 3.81 12.02
CA LEU A 115 0.49 2.95 13.06
C LEU A 115 0.93 3.46 14.47
N ASN A 116 0.56 4.68 14.79
CA ASN A 116 0.84 5.31 16.09
C ASN A 116 -0.11 4.78 17.20
N PRO A 117 0.13 5.12 18.49
CA PRO A 117 -0.70 4.64 19.60
C PRO A 117 -2.18 5.02 19.52
N THR A 118 -2.55 6.01 18.72
CA THR A 118 -3.95 6.42 18.50
C THR A 118 -4.55 5.82 17.23
N PHE A 119 -3.79 4.98 16.51
CA PHE A 119 -4.26 4.32 15.31
C PHE A 119 -5.48 3.46 15.58
N ASN A 120 -6.51 3.64 14.77
CA ASN A 120 -7.73 2.82 14.81
C ASN A 120 -7.78 1.88 13.60
N PRO A 121 -7.51 0.57 13.79
CA PRO A 121 -7.55 -0.41 12.72
C PRO A 121 -8.93 -0.55 12.06
N GLU A 122 -10.02 -0.40 12.81
CA GLU A 122 -11.38 -0.48 12.27
C GLU A 122 -11.64 0.63 11.25
N HIS A 123 -11.15 1.84 11.55
CA HIS A 123 -11.28 2.98 10.64
C HIS A 123 -10.50 2.75 9.34
N SER A 124 -9.26 2.26 9.45
CA SER A 124 -8.45 1.92 8.27
C SER A 124 -9.10 0.80 7.45
N ASN A 125 -9.53 -0.28 8.11
CA ASN A 125 -10.16 -1.42 7.46
C ASN A 125 -11.47 -1.04 6.73
N HIS A 126 -12.22 -0.06 7.24
CA HIS A 126 -13.40 0.45 6.56
C HIS A 126 -13.10 1.00 5.17
N TYR A 127 -11.98 1.72 5.00
CA TYR A 127 -11.56 2.18 3.67
C TYR A 127 -11.09 1.04 2.78
N HIS A 128 -10.36 0.08 3.33
CA HIS A 128 -9.94 -1.11 2.58
C HIS A 128 -11.14 -1.94 2.10
N GLU A 129 -12.19 -2.07 2.93
CA GLU A 129 -13.46 -2.71 2.52
C GLU A 129 -14.11 -1.99 1.35
N LYS A 130 -14.17 -0.66 1.39
CA LYS A 130 -14.71 0.12 0.27
C LYS A 130 -13.92 -0.09 -1.02
N ILE A 131 -12.59 -0.04 -0.95
CA ILE A 131 -11.71 -0.28 -2.10
C ILE A 131 -11.98 -1.68 -2.68
N LEU A 132 -11.98 -2.72 -1.84
CA LEU A 132 -12.24 -4.09 -2.27
C LEU A 132 -13.62 -4.21 -2.92
N GLN A 133 -14.67 -3.61 -2.31
CA GLN A 133 -16.02 -3.67 -2.84
C GLN A 133 -16.12 -3.02 -4.22
N THR A 134 -15.51 -1.85 -4.43
CA THR A 134 -15.54 -1.18 -5.74
C THR A 134 -14.80 -1.97 -6.83
N ILE A 135 -13.74 -2.71 -6.47
CA ILE A 135 -13.04 -3.62 -7.38
C ILE A 135 -13.96 -4.82 -7.73
N ARG A 136 -14.66 -5.41 -6.74
CA ARG A 136 -15.64 -6.49 -6.94
C ARG A 136 -16.78 -6.06 -7.86
N ASP A 137 -17.27 -4.84 -7.67
CA ASP A 137 -18.39 -4.28 -8.44
C ASP A 137 -17.97 -3.81 -9.83
N ARG A 138 -16.66 -3.94 -10.17
CA ARG A 138 -16.11 -3.49 -11.45
C ARG A 138 -16.39 -2.00 -11.73
N ASN A 139 -16.38 -1.17 -10.69
CA ASN A 139 -16.67 0.25 -10.77
C ASN A 139 -15.38 1.09 -10.62
N PRO A 140 -14.69 1.42 -11.72
CA PRO A 140 -13.40 2.12 -11.67
C PRO A 140 -13.50 3.56 -11.15
N GLU A 141 -14.62 4.24 -11.35
CA GLU A 141 -14.84 5.61 -10.89
C GLU A 141 -14.93 5.65 -9.36
N GLU A 142 -15.71 4.75 -8.76
CA GLU A 142 -15.80 4.62 -7.31
C GLU A 142 -14.52 4.07 -6.71
N ALA A 143 -13.80 3.18 -7.42
CA ALA A 143 -12.53 2.65 -6.98
C ALA A 143 -11.45 3.74 -6.84
N VAL A 144 -11.38 4.68 -7.79
CA VAL A 144 -10.53 5.88 -7.72
C VAL A 144 -10.87 6.70 -6.47
N GLU A 145 -12.16 6.97 -6.24
CA GLU A 145 -12.58 7.77 -5.10
C GLU A 145 -12.31 7.08 -3.75
N ALA A 146 -12.58 5.78 -3.66
CA ALA A 146 -12.32 4.99 -2.45
C ALA A 146 -10.82 4.99 -2.08
N MET A 147 -9.92 4.78 -3.05
CA MET A 147 -8.48 4.84 -2.83
C MET A 147 -8.02 6.25 -2.47
N ARG A 148 -8.55 7.28 -3.14
CA ARG A 148 -8.24 8.68 -2.83
C ARG A 148 -8.59 9.05 -1.40
N LEU A 149 -9.76 8.65 -0.92
CA LEU A 149 -10.21 8.91 0.45
C LEU A 149 -9.36 8.15 1.48
N HIS A 150 -8.99 6.90 1.18
CA HIS A 150 -8.09 6.12 2.02
C HIS A 150 -6.72 6.82 2.18
N LEU A 151 -6.10 7.22 1.07
CA LEU A 151 -4.80 7.87 1.09
C LEU A 151 -4.86 9.27 1.74
N ALA A 152 -5.94 10.02 1.55
CA ALA A 152 -6.15 11.31 2.23
C ALA A 152 -6.27 11.15 3.75
N GLY A 153 -6.85 10.04 4.22
CA GLY A 153 -6.85 9.68 5.65
C GLY A 153 -5.43 9.44 6.18
N THR A 154 -4.63 8.70 5.44
CA THR A 154 -3.22 8.44 5.76
C THR A 154 -2.39 9.73 5.79
N GLU A 155 -2.57 10.61 4.80
CA GLU A 155 -1.88 11.90 4.71
C GLU A 155 -2.17 12.79 5.94
N ARG A 156 -3.41 12.84 6.39
CA ARG A 156 -3.81 13.57 7.59
C ARG A 156 -3.10 13.05 8.84
N ILE A 157 -2.98 11.73 9.01
CA ILE A 157 -2.25 11.13 10.12
C ILE A 157 -0.79 11.58 10.11
N ILE A 158 -0.15 11.62 8.95
CA ILE A 158 1.24 12.07 8.80
C ILE A 158 1.38 13.54 9.19
N GLU A 159 0.49 14.41 8.69
CA GLU A 159 0.48 15.82 9.03
C GLU A 159 0.32 16.06 10.54
N GLU A 160 -0.56 15.31 11.20
CA GLU A 160 -0.74 15.37 12.65
C GLU A 160 0.52 14.94 13.40
N LEU A 161 1.18 13.86 12.98
CA LEU A 161 2.41 13.35 13.60
C LEU A 161 3.60 14.31 13.39
N GLU A 162 3.71 14.94 12.22
CA GLU A 162 4.76 15.93 11.93
C GLU A 162 4.48 17.24 12.65
N GLY A 163 3.22 17.67 12.78
CA GLY A 163 2.80 18.86 13.51
C GLY A 163 3.07 18.79 15.01
N VAL A 164 2.98 17.63 15.62
CA VAL A 164 3.30 17.42 17.04
C VAL A 164 4.81 17.53 17.31
N ASN A 165 5.66 17.22 16.33
CA ASN A 165 7.13 17.32 16.47
C ASN A 165 7.70 18.73 16.28
N VAL A 166 6.89 19.71 15.91
CA VAL A 166 7.31 21.12 15.69
C VAL A 166 7.12 21.99 16.95
N THR A 167 6.57 21.45 18.03
CA THR A 167 6.32 22.21 19.29
C THR A 167 7.27 21.77 20.41
N ILE A 168 8.59 21.91 20.16
CA ILE A 168 9.62 21.91 21.22
C ILE A 168 10.56 23.09 21.01
#